data_c0b84728ac949903d46f3f73bbb71e26
#
_entry.id   c0b84728ac949903d46f3f73bbb71e26
#
_cell.length_a   1.000
_cell.length_b   1.000
_cell.length_c   1.000
_cell.angle_alpha   90.00
_cell.angle_beta   90.00
_cell.angle_gamma   90.00
#
_symmetry.space_group_name_H-M   'P 1'
#
loop_
_entity.id
_entity.type
_entity.pdbx_description
1 polymer ?
#
loop_
_entity_poly.entity_id
_entity_poly.type
_entity_poly.pdbx_seq_one_letter_code
_entity_poly.pdbx_strand_id
1 'polypeptide(L)'
;MVYIRSKNLEGLHHYKYAGVDHSLTSRYILKPFYNNVAIRCFPMSMAPNAITLSGFTFVVINFLTLLWYNPTLDQDMPPWVYASWAIGLFLYQTFDAVDGTQARRTRQSGPLGELFDHGVDACNTVLEVLLFAAALNLGQSWNTVLTLFGCELFSGNLTHDSC
;
A
#
# COMPACT_ATOMS: atom_id res chain seq x y z
N MET A 1 18.16 22.73 -14.40
CA MET A 1 16.74 22.80 -14.80
C MET A 1 15.92 22.94 -13.52
N VAL A 2 15.22 24.05 -13.34
CA VAL A 2 14.32 24.23 -12.19
C VAL A 2 12.93 23.78 -12.65
N TYR A 3 12.53 22.55 -12.29
CA TYR A 3 11.24 21.98 -12.67
C TYR A 3 10.05 22.66 -11.98
N ILE A 4 10.26 23.28 -10.84
CA ILE A 4 9.22 23.99 -10.08
C ILE A 4 9.58 25.47 -10.05
N ARG A 5 8.67 26.34 -10.52
CA ARG A 5 8.83 27.79 -10.42
C ARG A 5 8.79 28.18 -8.94
N SER A 6 9.70 29.07 -8.53
CA SER A 6 9.79 29.55 -7.13
C SER A 6 8.47 30.09 -6.58
N LYS A 7 7.59 30.61 -7.43
CA LYS A 7 6.23 31.07 -7.08
C LYS A 7 5.32 29.94 -6.59
N ASN A 8 5.56 28.69 -6.99
CA ASN A 8 4.74 27.54 -6.61
C ASN A 8 5.29 26.83 -5.34
N LEU A 9 6.47 27.20 -4.88
CA LEU A 9 7.06 26.68 -3.64
C LEU A 9 6.31 27.15 -2.39
N GLU A 10 5.74 28.36 -2.42
CA GLU A 10 4.92 28.88 -1.33
C GLU A 10 3.66 28.04 -1.08
N GLY A 11 3.03 27.52 -2.13
CA GLY A 11 1.87 26.62 -2.03
C GLY A 11 2.19 25.30 -1.35
N LEU A 12 3.42 24.78 -1.51
CA LEU A 12 3.86 23.54 -0.86
C LEU A 12 4.03 23.67 0.65
N HIS A 13 4.35 24.86 1.16
CA HIS A 13 4.45 25.13 2.59
C HIS A 13 3.08 25.18 3.30
N HIS A 14 2.01 25.43 2.57
CA HIS A 14 0.64 25.48 3.10
C HIS A 14 -0.14 24.18 2.86
N TYR A 15 0.48 23.19 2.23
CA TYR A 15 -0.16 21.91 1.97
C TYR A 15 -0.48 21.18 3.29
N LYS A 16 -1.75 20.80 3.48
CA LYS A 16 -2.22 19.96 4.59
C LYS A 16 -3.05 18.83 4.00
N TYR A 17 -2.67 17.62 4.31
CA TYR A 17 -3.47 16.44 3.99
C TYR A 17 -4.82 16.50 4.72
N ALA A 18 -5.93 16.37 4.00
CA ALA A 18 -7.30 16.51 4.52
C ALA A 18 -8.14 15.23 4.41
N GLY A 19 -7.53 14.07 4.14
CA GLY A 19 -8.26 12.80 4.05
C GLY A 19 -8.84 12.37 5.40
N VAL A 20 -10.15 12.12 5.45
CA VAL A 20 -10.86 11.61 6.63
C VAL A 20 -11.48 10.26 6.29
N ASP A 21 -10.99 9.20 6.93
CA ASP A 21 -11.56 7.87 6.81
C ASP A 21 -12.73 7.69 7.79
N HIS A 22 -13.93 7.46 7.23
CA HIS A 22 -15.20 7.27 7.94
C HIS A 22 -15.56 5.79 8.18
N SER A 23 -14.72 4.83 7.77
CA SER A 23 -14.97 3.40 7.96
C SER A 23 -15.09 3.05 9.45
N LEU A 24 -16.16 2.34 9.82
CA LEU A 24 -16.37 1.87 11.19
C LEU A 24 -15.27 0.90 11.64
N THR A 25 -14.86 -0.01 10.78
CA THR A 25 -13.78 -0.98 11.05
C THR A 25 -12.46 -0.27 11.30
N SER A 26 -12.14 0.71 10.47
CA SER A 26 -10.95 1.53 10.63
C SER A 26 -10.97 2.27 11.97
N ARG A 27 -12.10 2.89 12.31
CA ARG A 27 -12.23 3.71 13.52
C ARG A 27 -12.12 2.91 14.82
N TYR A 28 -12.78 1.72 14.90
CA TYR A 28 -12.91 0.98 16.16
C TYR A 28 -11.88 -0.13 16.35
N ILE A 29 -11.35 -0.68 15.27
CA ILE A 29 -10.43 -1.84 15.31
C ILE A 29 -9.04 -1.44 14.82
N LEU A 30 -8.94 -0.91 13.60
CA LEU A 30 -7.64 -0.72 12.95
C LEU A 30 -6.87 0.46 13.53
N LYS A 31 -7.48 1.64 13.68
CA LYS A 31 -6.80 2.83 14.25
C LYS A 31 -6.28 2.60 15.68
N PRO A 32 -7.04 1.99 16.64
CA PRO A 32 -6.50 1.63 17.94
C PRO A 32 -5.32 0.66 17.86
N PHE A 33 -5.40 -0.35 16.98
CA PHE A 33 -4.31 -1.30 16.77
C PHE A 33 -3.05 -0.61 16.24
N TYR A 34 -3.17 0.18 15.17
CA TYR A 34 -2.02 0.87 14.58
C TYR A 34 -1.38 1.88 15.53
N ASN A 35 -2.19 2.69 16.22
CA ASN A 35 -1.70 3.76 17.08
C ASN A 35 -1.16 3.28 18.43
N ASN A 36 -1.64 2.14 18.95
CA ASN A 36 -1.26 1.67 20.29
C ASN A 36 -0.28 0.49 20.26
N VAL A 37 -0.36 -0.36 19.24
CA VAL A 37 0.45 -1.57 19.14
C VAL A 37 1.52 -1.42 18.06
N ALA A 38 1.11 -1.28 16.81
CA ALA A 38 2.02 -1.30 15.67
C ALA A 38 3.06 -0.18 15.73
N ILE A 39 2.67 1.05 16.04
CA ILE A 39 3.59 2.21 16.12
C ILE A 39 4.71 2.03 17.15
N ARG A 40 4.50 1.23 18.18
CA ARG A 40 5.52 0.98 19.21
C ARG A 40 6.66 0.10 18.74
N CYS A 41 6.42 -0.68 17.68
CA CYS A 41 7.45 -1.51 17.06
C CYS A 41 8.46 -0.68 16.24
N PHE A 42 8.13 0.58 15.93
CA PHE A 42 8.95 1.45 15.10
C PHE A 42 9.64 2.53 15.95
N PRO A 43 11.00 2.59 15.94
CA PRO A 43 11.74 3.62 16.63
C PRO A 43 11.52 4.99 15.98
N MET A 44 11.66 6.07 16.78
CA MET A 44 11.52 7.45 16.29
C MET A 44 12.56 7.82 15.24
N SER A 45 13.67 7.10 15.16
CA SER A 45 14.75 7.32 14.19
C SER A 45 14.44 6.76 12.80
N MET A 46 13.41 5.90 12.67
CA MET A 46 13.06 5.28 11.38
C MET A 46 12.26 6.27 10.53
N ALA A 47 12.75 6.52 9.31
CA ALA A 47 12.07 7.38 8.36
C ALA A 47 10.74 6.76 7.90
N PRO A 48 9.66 7.54 7.71
CA PRO A 48 8.37 7.03 7.23
C PRO A 48 8.49 6.21 5.95
N ASN A 49 9.16 6.74 4.94
CA ASN A 49 9.38 6.06 3.65
C ASN A 49 10.11 4.71 3.77
N ALA A 50 10.94 4.55 4.82
CA ALA A 50 11.59 3.26 5.09
C ALA A 50 10.59 2.23 5.63
N ILE A 51 9.56 2.68 6.36
CA ILE A 51 8.47 1.82 6.83
C ILE A 51 7.64 1.34 5.64
N THR A 52 7.22 2.27 4.76
CA THR A 52 6.50 1.96 3.51
C THR A 52 7.26 0.92 2.68
N LEU A 53 8.57 1.14 2.41
CA LEU A 53 9.39 0.20 1.67
C LEU A 53 9.54 -1.16 2.37
N SER A 54 9.65 -1.16 3.70
CA SER A 54 9.75 -2.41 4.46
C SER A 54 8.44 -3.21 4.34
N GLY A 55 7.29 -2.55 4.37
CA GLY A 55 6.00 -3.16 4.09
C GLY A 55 5.93 -3.73 2.67
N PHE A 56 6.30 -2.94 1.68
CA PHE A 56 6.30 -3.34 0.27
C PHE A 56 7.22 -4.54 -0.01
N THR A 57 8.30 -4.69 0.74
CA THR A 57 9.19 -5.86 0.62
C THR A 57 8.46 -7.18 0.86
N PHE A 58 7.48 -7.24 1.78
CA PHE A 58 6.68 -8.46 2.00
C PHE A 58 5.84 -8.82 0.77
N VAL A 59 5.27 -7.83 0.10
CA VAL A 59 4.49 -8.05 -1.13
C VAL A 59 5.39 -8.51 -2.27
N VAL A 60 6.59 -7.95 -2.39
CA VAL A 60 7.60 -8.40 -3.37
C VAL A 60 7.99 -9.86 -3.09
N ILE A 61 8.21 -10.24 -1.83
CA ILE A 61 8.49 -11.64 -1.47
C ILE A 61 7.32 -12.56 -1.86
N ASN A 62 6.08 -12.15 -1.58
CA ASN A 62 4.90 -12.90 -1.99
C ASN A 62 4.85 -13.06 -3.53
N PHE A 63 5.14 -11.99 -4.26
CA PHE A 63 5.18 -12.04 -5.72
C PHE A 63 6.30 -12.94 -6.27
N LEU A 64 7.46 -12.96 -5.62
CA LEU A 64 8.53 -13.91 -5.98
C LEU A 64 8.12 -15.35 -5.72
N THR A 65 7.38 -15.64 -4.64
CA THR A 65 6.82 -16.97 -4.41
C THR A 65 5.78 -17.34 -5.46
N LEU A 66 4.96 -16.38 -5.92
CA LEU A 66 4.04 -16.58 -7.04
C LEU A 66 4.80 -16.99 -8.31
N LEU A 67 5.83 -16.24 -8.70
CA LEU A 67 6.62 -16.54 -9.91
C LEU A 67 7.30 -17.91 -9.82
N TRP A 68 7.64 -18.37 -8.61
CA TRP A 68 8.28 -19.67 -8.40
C TRP A 68 7.29 -20.83 -8.48
N TYR A 69 6.10 -20.68 -7.91
CA TYR A 69 5.12 -21.77 -7.78
C TYR A 69 4.07 -21.79 -8.88
N ASN A 70 3.65 -20.63 -9.37
CA ASN A 70 2.55 -20.50 -10.31
C ASN A 70 2.72 -19.31 -11.27
N PRO A 71 3.73 -19.33 -12.16
CA PRO A 71 3.97 -18.23 -13.08
C PRO A 71 2.87 -18.05 -14.13
N THR A 72 2.04 -19.07 -14.36
CA THR A 72 0.93 -19.07 -15.32
C THR A 72 -0.40 -18.63 -14.71
N LEU A 73 -0.47 -18.48 -13.37
CA LEU A 73 -1.66 -18.06 -12.61
C LEU A 73 -2.85 -19.02 -12.70
N ASP A 74 -2.62 -20.28 -13.05
CA ASP A 74 -3.66 -21.30 -13.32
C ASP A 74 -3.43 -22.61 -12.56
N GLN A 75 -2.44 -22.65 -11.66
CA GLN A 75 -2.06 -23.85 -10.93
C GLN A 75 -2.36 -23.73 -9.45
N ASP A 76 -2.80 -24.82 -8.84
CA ASP A 76 -2.96 -24.91 -7.40
C ASP A 76 -1.60 -24.91 -6.70
N MET A 77 -1.51 -24.15 -5.63
CA MET A 77 -0.30 -24.03 -4.82
C MET A 77 -0.49 -24.68 -3.45
N PRO A 78 0.60 -25.04 -2.77
CA PRO A 78 0.52 -25.52 -1.40
C PRO A 78 -0.19 -24.53 -0.47
N PRO A 79 -1.03 -24.98 0.49
CA PRO A 79 -1.81 -24.09 1.36
C PRO A 79 -0.98 -23.08 2.16
N TRP A 80 0.27 -23.41 2.48
CA TRP A 80 1.15 -22.49 3.19
C TRP A 80 1.54 -21.26 2.37
N VAL A 81 1.55 -21.35 1.02
CA VAL A 81 1.83 -20.22 0.13
C VAL A 81 0.71 -19.18 0.25
N TYR A 82 -0.55 -19.62 0.20
CA TYR A 82 -1.70 -18.72 0.41
C TYR A 82 -1.68 -18.09 1.80
N ALA A 83 -1.32 -18.87 2.83
CA ALA A 83 -1.19 -18.35 4.19
C ALA A 83 -0.06 -17.31 4.30
N SER A 84 1.08 -17.52 3.64
CA SER A 84 2.19 -16.55 3.60
C SER A 84 1.78 -15.26 2.89
N TRP A 85 1.00 -15.34 1.81
CA TRP A 85 0.47 -14.18 1.10
C TRP A 85 -0.48 -13.36 1.99
N ALA A 86 -1.39 -14.02 2.69
CA ALA A 86 -2.30 -13.35 3.61
C ALA A 86 -1.54 -12.61 4.74
N ILE A 87 -0.50 -13.23 5.29
CA ILE A 87 0.36 -12.62 6.31
C ILE A 87 1.13 -11.43 5.71
N GLY A 88 1.73 -11.59 4.53
CA GLY A 88 2.51 -10.54 3.87
C GLY A 88 1.65 -9.32 3.53
N LEU A 89 0.43 -9.52 3.01
CA LEU A 89 -0.53 -8.45 2.74
C LEU A 89 -0.99 -7.75 4.04
N PHE A 90 -1.26 -8.51 5.09
CA PHE A 90 -1.61 -7.93 6.39
C PHE A 90 -0.47 -7.08 6.98
N LEU A 91 0.78 -7.54 6.83
CA LEU A 91 1.94 -6.76 7.24
C LEU A 91 2.08 -5.50 6.41
N TYR A 92 1.98 -5.57 5.08
CA TYR A 92 2.01 -4.39 4.22
C TYR A 92 0.98 -3.35 4.67
N GLN A 93 -0.29 -3.74 4.79
CA GLN A 93 -1.37 -2.86 5.24
C GLN A 93 -1.10 -2.22 6.62
N THR A 94 -0.43 -2.97 7.51
CA THR A 94 -0.06 -2.48 8.84
C THR A 94 1.06 -1.45 8.76
N PHE A 95 2.07 -1.68 7.93
CA PHE A 95 3.21 -0.77 7.75
C PHE A 95 2.76 0.53 7.08
N ASP A 96 1.94 0.43 6.04
CA ASP A 96 1.32 1.54 5.34
C ASP A 96 0.49 2.44 6.29
N ALA A 97 -0.39 1.87 7.09
CA ALA A 97 -1.16 2.63 8.08
C ALA A 97 -0.29 3.30 9.16
N VAL A 98 0.88 2.76 9.44
CA VAL A 98 1.79 3.27 10.47
C VAL A 98 2.69 4.39 9.94
N ASP A 99 3.09 4.37 8.66
CA ASP A 99 4.06 5.34 8.12
C ASP A 99 3.53 6.77 8.13
N GLY A 100 2.26 7.00 7.78
CA GLY A 100 1.60 8.29 7.92
C GLY A 100 1.51 8.76 9.37
N THR A 101 1.33 7.83 10.33
CA THR A 101 1.37 8.15 11.77
C THR A 101 2.79 8.48 12.20
N GLN A 102 3.79 7.75 11.72
CA GLN A 102 5.20 8.03 11.95
C GLN A 102 5.61 9.38 11.34
N ALA A 103 5.16 9.69 10.12
CA ALA A 103 5.44 10.97 9.48
C ALA A 103 4.96 12.16 10.32
N ARG A 104 3.76 12.06 10.88
CA ARG A 104 3.22 13.06 11.82
C ARG A 104 4.03 13.13 13.11
N ARG A 105 4.39 11.98 13.69
CA ARG A 105 5.15 11.85 14.93
C ARG A 105 6.57 12.42 14.83
N THR A 106 7.22 12.21 13.68
CA THR A 106 8.60 12.69 13.40
C THR A 106 8.65 14.07 12.76
N ARG A 107 7.48 14.69 12.48
CA ARG A 107 7.35 15.97 11.77
C ARG A 107 7.98 15.95 10.37
N GLN A 108 7.93 14.79 9.71
CA GLN A 108 8.43 14.59 8.34
C GLN A 108 7.28 14.50 7.31
N SER A 109 6.08 14.90 7.68
CA SER A 109 4.95 14.97 6.75
C SER A 109 5.21 16.04 5.69
N GLY A 110 5.06 15.66 4.41
CA GLY A 110 5.25 16.58 3.30
C GLY A 110 4.83 15.98 1.97
N PRO A 111 4.60 16.83 0.93
CA PRO A 111 4.07 16.39 -0.36
C PRO A 111 4.93 15.34 -1.06
N LEU A 112 6.24 15.37 -0.83
CA LEU A 112 7.16 14.38 -1.42
C LEU A 112 7.00 13.00 -0.79
N GLY A 113 6.80 12.95 0.54
CA GLY A 113 6.52 11.69 1.26
C GLY A 113 5.22 11.06 0.79
N GLU A 114 4.17 11.86 0.66
CA GLU A 114 2.86 11.44 0.16
C GLU A 114 2.92 10.95 -1.30
N LEU A 115 3.65 11.65 -2.17
CA LEU A 115 3.86 11.19 -3.55
C LEU A 115 4.60 9.86 -3.62
N PHE A 116 5.58 9.65 -2.72
CA PHE A 116 6.31 8.40 -2.61
C PHE A 116 5.39 7.25 -2.17
N ASP A 117 4.59 7.48 -1.14
CA ASP A 117 3.61 6.55 -0.61
C ASP A 117 2.61 6.12 -1.67
N HIS A 118 1.93 7.05 -2.33
CA HIS A 118 1.04 6.74 -3.45
C HIS A 118 1.73 6.01 -4.62
N GLY A 119 3.01 6.30 -4.88
CA GLY A 119 3.79 5.59 -5.89
C GLY A 119 4.02 4.12 -5.52
N VAL A 120 4.30 3.83 -4.25
CA VAL A 120 4.45 2.47 -3.74
C VAL A 120 3.10 1.75 -3.74
N ASP A 121 2.01 2.43 -3.33
CA ASP A 121 0.65 1.89 -3.36
C ASP A 121 0.22 1.47 -4.76
N ALA A 122 0.50 2.30 -5.77
CA ALA A 122 0.19 1.96 -7.15
C ALA A 122 0.95 0.70 -7.61
N CYS A 123 2.23 0.55 -7.26
CA CYS A 123 2.99 -0.66 -7.54
C CYS A 123 2.43 -1.87 -6.77
N ASN A 124 2.07 -1.67 -5.51
CA ASN A 124 1.51 -2.71 -4.66
C ASN A 124 0.19 -3.24 -5.22
N THR A 125 -0.72 -2.36 -5.64
CA THR A 125 -2.02 -2.72 -6.20
C THR A 125 -1.87 -3.70 -7.37
N VAL A 126 -0.92 -3.46 -8.27
CA VAL A 126 -0.64 -4.37 -9.40
C VAL A 126 -0.20 -5.76 -8.91
N LEU A 127 0.72 -5.81 -7.95
CA LEU A 127 1.22 -7.07 -7.41
C LEU A 127 0.12 -7.84 -6.65
N GLU A 128 -0.68 -7.14 -5.83
CA GLU A 128 -1.79 -7.74 -5.10
C GLU A 128 -2.84 -8.35 -6.03
N VAL A 129 -3.18 -7.66 -7.13
CA VAL A 129 -4.15 -8.19 -8.10
C VAL A 129 -3.60 -9.43 -8.81
N LEU A 130 -2.30 -9.50 -9.09
CA LEU A 130 -1.69 -10.71 -9.64
C LEU A 130 -1.72 -11.88 -8.64
N LEU A 131 -1.45 -11.63 -7.36
CA LEU A 131 -1.59 -12.63 -6.29
C LEU A 131 -3.05 -13.11 -6.18
N PHE A 132 -4.00 -12.18 -6.26
CA PHE A 132 -5.42 -12.49 -6.22
C PHE A 132 -5.87 -13.30 -7.45
N ALA A 133 -5.42 -12.93 -8.65
CA ALA A 133 -5.69 -13.67 -9.88
C ALA A 133 -5.15 -15.12 -9.81
N ALA A 134 -3.96 -15.29 -9.26
CA ALA A 134 -3.38 -16.62 -9.03
C ALA A 134 -4.14 -17.43 -7.97
N ALA A 135 -4.62 -16.77 -6.91
CA ALA A 135 -5.41 -17.43 -5.87
C ALA A 135 -6.76 -17.93 -6.39
N LEU A 136 -7.30 -17.28 -7.43
CA LEU A 136 -8.53 -17.68 -8.13
C LEU A 136 -8.30 -18.57 -9.37
N ASN A 137 -7.05 -18.92 -9.67
CA ASN A 137 -6.66 -19.70 -10.86
C ASN A 137 -7.19 -19.09 -12.16
N LEU A 138 -7.17 -17.76 -12.31
CA LEU A 138 -7.70 -17.07 -13.49
C LEU A 138 -6.84 -17.26 -14.76
N GLY A 139 -5.58 -17.67 -14.59
CA GLY A 139 -4.63 -17.85 -15.67
C GLY A 139 -4.24 -16.53 -16.35
N GLN A 140 -3.43 -16.61 -17.38
CA GLN A 140 -3.05 -15.50 -18.24
C GLN A 140 -4.14 -15.24 -19.29
N SER A 141 -5.31 -14.81 -18.84
CA SER A 141 -6.52 -14.65 -19.64
C SER A 141 -7.06 -13.21 -19.60
N TRP A 142 -8.04 -12.92 -20.45
CA TRP A 142 -8.77 -11.66 -20.40
C TRP A 142 -9.44 -11.42 -19.06
N ASN A 143 -9.81 -12.46 -18.31
CA ASN A 143 -10.39 -12.32 -16.98
C ASN A 143 -9.40 -11.69 -15.99
N THR A 144 -8.12 -12.06 -16.05
CA THR A 144 -7.06 -11.43 -15.23
C THR A 144 -6.90 -9.96 -15.60
N VAL A 145 -6.90 -9.63 -16.91
CA VAL A 145 -6.81 -8.25 -17.37
C VAL A 145 -8.02 -7.43 -16.88
N LEU A 146 -9.23 -7.98 -17.01
CA LEU A 146 -10.45 -7.31 -16.52
C LEU A 146 -10.45 -7.13 -15.00
N THR A 147 -9.90 -8.08 -14.25
CA THR A 147 -9.75 -7.96 -12.79
C THR A 147 -8.76 -6.86 -12.43
N LEU A 148 -7.64 -6.78 -13.12
CA LEU A 148 -6.66 -5.69 -12.97
C LEU A 148 -7.31 -4.33 -13.18
N PHE A 149 -7.95 -4.12 -14.34
CA PHE A 149 -8.64 -2.86 -14.65
C PHE A 149 -9.77 -2.55 -13.67
N GLY A 150 -10.55 -3.55 -13.27
CA GLY A 150 -11.64 -3.36 -12.32
C GLY A 150 -11.16 -2.91 -10.95
N CYS A 151 -10.09 -3.50 -10.44
CA CYS A 151 -9.49 -3.11 -9.16
C CYS A 151 -8.87 -1.72 -9.22
N GLU A 152 -8.17 -1.38 -10.29
CA GLU A 152 -7.58 -0.05 -10.49
C GLU A 152 -8.64 1.05 -10.59
N LEU A 153 -9.71 0.83 -11.36
CA LEU A 153 -10.83 1.77 -11.47
C LEU A 153 -11.56 1.96 -10.15
N PHE A 154 -11.74 0.89 -9.39
CA PHE A 154 -12.38 0.96 -8.09
C PHE A 154 -11.53 1.72 -7.08
N SER A 155 -10.21 1.45 -7.03
CA SER A 155 -9.27 2.16 -6.18
C SER A 155 -9.20 3.66 -6.54
N GLY A 156 -9.14 3.99 -7.83
CA GLY A 156 -9.10 5.38 -8.31
C GLY A 156 -10.35 6.18 -7.96
N ASN A 157 -11.54 5.57 -7.99
CA ASN A 157 -12.77 6.24 -7.59
C ASN A 157 -12.85 6.52 -6.09
N LEU A 158 -12.34 5.62 -5.24
CA LEU A 158 -12.30 5.85 -3.79
C LEU A 158 -11.39 7.02 -3.39
N THR A 159 -10.33 7.27 -4.13
CA THR A 159 -9.43 8.40 -3.87
C THR A 159 -10.01 9.73 -4.39
N HIS A 160 -10.83 9.71 -5.45
CA HIS A 160 -11.44 10.92 -6.02
C HIS A 160 -12.59 11.47 -5.16
N ASP A 161 -13.35 10.61 -4.49
CA ASP A 161 -14.45 11.02 -3.60
C ASP A 161 -13.95 11.53 -2.22
N SER A 162 -12.65 11.51 -1.99
CA SER A 162 -12.00 11.93 -0.74
C SER A 162 -11.33 13.32 -0.83
N CYS A 163 -11.46 14.03 -1.97
CA CYS A 163 -10.92 15.39 -2.19
C CYS A 163 -11.97 16.48 -2.04
#